data_b70ce468202a60d6716dd12d0b6c2c61
#
_entry.id   b70ce468202a60d6716dd12d0b6c2c61
#
_cell.length_a   1.000
_cell.length_b   1.000
_cell.length_c   1.000
_cell.angle_alpha   90.00
_cell.angle_beta   90.00
_cell.angle_gamma   90.00
#
_symmetry.space_group_name_H-M   'P 1'
#
loop_
_entity.id
_entity.type
_entity.pdbx_description
1 polymer ?
#
loop_
_entity_poly.entity_id
_entity_poly.type
_entity_poly.pdbx_seq_one_letter_code
_entity_poly.pdbx_strand_id
1 'polypeptide(L)'
;MENLLIVNADDFGLSKGQNYGIIEACRRGVVTSTTALINGEAVEHAAQLSRELPELGVGMHFVLTLGLPLSPMPGLTRDGQLGKWIWEMAEQDALPLDEIVRELDCQFNRFVDVFGREPTHIDSHHHVHMIPAIFPLVAEFAKRKGVAMRVDREVRGLPDVAVTSTEGFSSAFYGDDIDEALFLKVLDASAAKGERSLEVMAHPAFVDNIVRKSAYCWPRLAELDVLTSASLKYAIAERGYSLGTFRDL
;
A
#
# COMPACT_ATOMS: atom_id res chain seq x y z
N MET A 1 26.17 -8.29 0.53
CA MET A 1 25.15 -7.52 1.29
C MET A 1 23.81 -8.11 0.87
N GLU A 2 22.93 -8.36 1.82
CA GLU A 2 21.59 -8.86 1.56
C GLU A 2 20.75 -7.75 0.90
N ASN A 3 19.84 -8.12 0.02
CA ASN A 3 18.89 -7.18 -0.58
C ASN A 3 17.73 -6.93 0.39
N LEU A 4 17.23 -5.71 0.44
CA LEU A 4 16.08 -5.35 1.28
C LEU A 4 14.78 -5.83 0.64
N LEU A 5 13.96 -6.57 1.38
CA LEU A 5 12.60 -6.91 0.99
C LEU A 5 11.58 -6.27 1.93
N ILE A 6 10.68 -5.48 1.39
CA ILE A 6 9.53 -4.93 2.10
C ILE A 6 8.29 -5.63 1.57
N VAL A 7 7.61 -6.39 2.43
CA VAL A 7 6.30 -6.96 2.10
C VAL A 7 5.25 -6.04 2.69
N ASN A 8 4.60 -5.23 1.83
CA ASN A 8 3.59 -4.26 2.23
C ASN A 8 2.19 -4.83 2.04
N ALA A 9 1.45 -4.94 3.13
CA ALA A 9 0.05 -5.32 3.11
C ALA A 9 -0.84 -4.09 3.01
N ASP A 10 -1.51 -3.93 1.88
CA ASP A 10 -2.40 -2.80 1.59
C ASP A 10 -3.76 -2.94 2.31
N ASP A 11 -4.56 -1.87 2.35
CA ASP A 11 -5.93 -1.81 2.86
C ASP A 11 -6.09 -1.95 4.39
N PHE A 12 -5.08 -1.66 5.22
CA PHE A 12 -5.23 -1.65 6.67
C PHE A 12 -6.27 -0.62 7.09
N GLY A 13 -7.26 -1.00 7.88
CA GLY A 13 -8.41 -0.15 8.24
C GLY A 13 -9.65 -0.35 7.37
N LEU A 14 -9.59 -1.13 6.29
CA LEU A 14 -10.76 -1.44 5.47
C LEU A 14 -11.86 -2.15 6.28
N SER A 15 -11.47 -3.20 7.00
CA SER A 15 -12.37 -3.98 7.85
C SER A 15 -11.60 -4.66 8.99
N LYS A 16 -12.31 -5.20 9.98
CA LYS A 16 -11.67 -5.98 11.05
C LYS A 16 -11.01 -7.26 10.51
N GLY A 17 -11.64 -7.94 9.55
CA GLY A 17 -11.08 -9.13 8.92
C GLY A 17 -9.79 -8.84 8.17
N GLN A 18 -9.75 -7.75 7.40
CA GLN A 18 -8.52 -7.25 6.77
C GLN A 18 -7.44 -6.96 7.81
N ASN A 19 -7.79 -6.22 8.85
CA ASN A 19 -6.85 -5.85 9.90
C ASN A 19 -6.24 -7.09 10.59
N TYR A 20 -7.06 -8.05 10.98
CA TYR A 20 -6.56 -9.29 11.61
C TYR A 20 -5.68 -10.12 10.66
N GLY A 21 -6.02 -10.19 9.36
CA GLY A 21 -5.18 -10.87 8.38
C GLY A 21 -3.80 -10.25 8.24
N ILE A 22 -3.72 -8.93 8.18
CA ILE A 22 -2.46 -8.18 8.13
C ILE A 22 -1.62 -8.41 9.39
N ILE A 23 -2.24 -8.31 10.57
CA ILE A 23 -1.56 -8.55 11.85
C ILE A 23 -1.06 -10.00 11.97
N GLU A 24 -1.84 -10.98 11.53
CA GLU A 24 -1.43 -12.39 11.50
C GLU A 24 -0.24 -12.59 10.56
N ALA A 25 -0.29 -12.01 9.36
CA ALA A 25 0.80 -12.07 8.38
C ALA A 25 2.08 -11.37 8.87
N CYS A 26 1.96 -10.34 9.72
CA CYS A 26 3.10 -9.71 10.37
C CYS A 26 3.66 -10.58 11.51
N ARG A 27 2.80 -11.04 12.43
CA ARG A 27 3.24 -11.80 13.63
C ARG A 27 3.84 -13.15 13.30
N ARG A 28 3.29 -13.84 12.32
CA ARG A 28 3.63 -15.24 12.00
C ARG A 28 4.29 -15.43 10.64
N GLY A 29 4.33 -14.39 9.84
CA GLY A 29 4.77 -14.47 8.46
C GLY A 29 5.88 -13.50 8.09
N VAL A 30 5.78 -12.98 6.88
CA VAL A 30 6.81 -12.17 6.23
C VAL A 30 6.39 -10.71 5.99
N VAL A 31 5.18 -10.32 6.37
CA VAL A 31 4.72 -8.93 6.26
C VAL A 31 5.46 -8.06 7.27
N THR A 32 6.07 -6.99 6.79
CA THR A 32 6.85 -6.05 7.60
C THR A 32 6.30 -4.63 7.55
N SER A 33 5.44 -4.37 6.57
CA SER A 33 4.87 -3.05 6.30
C SER A 33 3.39 -3.17 5.95
N THR A 34 2.65 -2.10 6.19
CA THR A 34 1.23 -1.99 5.80
C THR A 34 0.88 -0.55 5.53
N THR A 35 -0.18 -0.30 4.76
CA THR A 35 -0.69 1.04 4.51
C THR A 35 -2.16 1.18 4.88
N ALA A 36 -2.48 2.25 5.63
CA ALA A 36 -3.78 2.43 6.25
C ALA A 36 -4.71 3.33 5.41
N LEU A 37 -5.90 2.82 5.12
CA LEU A 37 -7.05 3.54 4.58
C LEU A 37 -7.66 4.43 5.68
N ILE A 38 -7.39 5.72 5.64
CA ILE A 38 -7.77 6.66 6.70
C ILE A 38 -9.28 6.94 6.76
N ASN A 39 -9.98 6.77 5.65
CA ASN A 39 -11.43 6.81 5.58
C ASN A 39 -12.11 5.43 5.76
N GLY A 40 -11.34 4.39 6.07
CA GLY A 40 -11.85 3.03 6.28
C GLY A 40 -12.65 2.88 7.58
N GLU A 41 -13.70 2.06 7.56
CA GLU A 41 -14.60 1.84 8.71
C GLU A 41 -13.89 1.27 9.95
N ALA A 42 -12.77 0.59 9.78
CA ALA A 42 -12.01 -0.07 10.84
C ALA A 42 -10.64 0.56 11.11
N VAL A 43 -10.45 1.83 10.78
CA VAL A 43 -9.14 2.50 10.91
C VAL A 43 -8.69 2.66 12.37
N GLU A 44 -9.59 2.99 13.30
CA GLU A 44 -9.29 3.05 14.74
C GLU A 44 -8.91 1.68 15.31
N HIS A 45 -9.56 0.63 14.84
CA HIS A 45 -9.19 -0.75 15.19
C HIS A 45 -7.81 -1.12 14.62
N ALA A 46 -7.48 -0.69 13.40
CA ALA A 46 -6.16 -0.86 12.83
C ALA A 46 -5.08 -0.16 13.68
N ALA A 47 -5.31 1.09 14.06
CA ALA A 47 -4.41 1.84 14.92
C ALA A 47 -4.21 1.19 16.29
N GLN A 48 -5.28 0.65 16.89
CA GLN A 48 -5.17 -0.08 18.16
C GLN A 48 -4.26 -1.31 18.02
N LEU A 49 -4.46 -2.13 16.99
CA LEU A 49 -3.66 -3.33 16.77
C LEU A 49 -2.18 -3.01 16.46
N SER A 50 -1.93 -1.93 15.71
CA SER A 50 -0.56 -1.54 15.36
C SER A 50 0.30 -1.10 16.56
N ARG A 51 -0.32 -0.67 17.67
CA ARG A 51 0.41 -0.32 18.91
C ARG A 51 1.06 -1.52 19.58
N GLU A 52 0.54 -2.73 19.32
CA GLU A 52 1.07 -3.98 19.83
C GLU A 52 2.25 -4.51 18.98
N LEU A 53 2.53 -3.89 17.83
CA LEU A 53 3.55 -4.29 16.85
C LEU A 53 4.39 -3.08 16.43
N PRO A 54 5.26 -2.56 17.31
CA PRO A 54 6.06 -1.36 17.02
C PRO A 54 7.04 -1.54 15.85
N GLU A 55 7.40 -2.78 15.54
CA GLU A 55 8.23 -3.16 14.39
C GLU A 55 7.51 -3.01 13.05
N LEU A 56 6.17 -3.12 13.02
CA LEU A 56 5.39 -2.96 11.80
C LEU A 56 5.49 -1.53 11.27
N GLY A 57 5.99 -1.40 10.05
CA GLY A 57 5.95 -0.13 9.31
C GLY A 57 4.50 0.19 8.93
N VAL A 58 3.96 1.33 9.38
CA VAL A 58 2.63 1.75 8.99
C VAL A 58 2.72 3.01 8.14
N GLY A 59 2.35 2.88 6.88
CA GLY A 59 2.22 3.95 5.90
C GLY A 59 0.79 4.43 5.72
N MET A 60 0.62 5.48 4.93
CA MET A 60 -0.68 6.02 4.54
C MET A 60 -1.10 5.50 3.16
N HIS A 61 -2.26 4.83 3.10
CA HIS A 61 -2.89 4.39 1.85
C HIS A 61 -3.82 5.49 1.34
N PHE A 62 -3.26 6.43 0.55
CA PHE A 62 -4.01 7.56 0.02
C PHE A 62 -5.18 7.10 -0.84
N VAL A 63 -6.38 7.61 -0.57
CA VAL A 63 -7.60 7.09 -1.18
C VAL A 63 -8.35 8.20 -1.93
N LEU A 64 -8.61 7.94 -3.22
CA LEU A 64 -9.44 8.79 -4.09
C LEU A 64 -10.51 8.00 -4.86
N THR A 65 -10.69 6.71 -4.54
CA THR A 65 -11.54 5.79 -5.33
C THR A 65 -12.51 4.97 -4.49
N LEU A 66 -12.56 5.20 -3.18
CA LEU A 66 -13.39 4.44 -2.26
C LEU A 66 -13.92 5.32 -1.13
N GLY A 67 -15.21 5.20 -0.82
CA GLY A 67 -15.84 5.85 0.32
C GLY A 67 -16.00 7.36 0.18
N LEU A 68 -16.06 8.04 1.32
CA LEU A 68 -16.19 9.50 1.41
C LEU A 68 -14.81 10.15 1.53
N PRO A 69 -14.57 11.31 0.89
CA PRO A 69 -13.38 12.10 1.15
C PRO A 69 -13.46 12.76 2.53
N LEU A 70 -12.33 13.17 3.09
CA LEU A 70 -12.23 13.92 4.34
C LEU A 70 -12.39 15.43 4.14
N SER A 71 -12.16 15.92 2.94
CA SER A 71 -12.34 17.32 2.56
C SER A 71 -13.42 17.48 1.49
N PRO A 72 -13.98 18.68 1.28
CA PRO A 72 -14.90 18.91 0.18
C PRO A 72 -14.23 18.71 -1.18
N MET A 73 -14.76 17.76 -1.97
CA MET A 73 -14.26 17.40 -3.31
C MET A 73 -15.39 17.36 -4.35
N PRO A 74 -16.13 18.49 -4.57
CA PRO A 74 -17.24 18.49 -5.51
C PRO A 74 -16.82 18.21 -6.95
N GLY A 75 -15.58 18.52 -7.32
CA GLY A 75 -15.02 18.25 -8.65
C GLY A 75 -14.69 16.77 -8.89
N LEU A 76 -14.42 15.98 -7.82
CA LEU A 76 -14.06 14.57 -7.96
C LEU A 76 -15.19 13.61 -7.56
N THR A 77 -16.05 13.98 -6.61
CA THR A 77 -17.09 13.08 -6.09
C THR A 77 -18.33 13.03 -6.99
N ARG A 78 -18.99 11.86 -7.00
CA ARG A 78 -20.34 11.68 -7.55
C ARG A 78 -21.24 11.21 -6.39
N ASP A 79 -22.32 11.93 -6.13
CA ASP A 79 -23.18 11.71 -4.96
C ASP A 79 -22.41 11.66 -3.63
N GLY A 80 -21.38 12.51 -3.52
CA GLY A 80 -20.50 12.60 -2.36
C GLY A 80 -19.47 11.47 -2.23
N GLN A 81 -19.49 10.46 -3.10
CA GLN A 81 -18.60 9.31 -3.06
C GLN A 81 -17.40 9.49 -4.01
N LEU A 82 -16.26 8.96 -3.59
CA LEU A 82 -15.08 8.75 -4.43
C LEU A 82 -15.26 7.50 -5.31
N GLY A 83 -14.61 7.46 -6.47
CA GLY A 83 -14.77 6.30 -7.35
C GLY A 83 -13.80 6.22 -8.51
N LYS A 84 -13.91 5.12 -9.28
CA LYS A 84 -12.95 4.78 -10.34
C LYS A 84 -13.04 5.67 -11.59
N TRP A 85 -13.97 6.60 -11.69
CA TRP A 85 -14.03 7.60 -12.76
C TRP A 85 -12.85 8.58 -12.77
N ILE A 86 -12.01 8.57 -11.74
CA ILE A 86 -10.79 9.38 -11.67
C ILE A 86 -9.86 9.12 -12.87
N TRP A 87 -9.80 7.89 -13.39
CA TRP A 87 -8.99 7.57 -14.57
C TRP A 87 -9.55 8.21 -15.83
N GLU A 88 -10.87 8.14 -16.04
CA GLU A 88 -11.55 8.84 -17.14
C GLU A 88 -11.28 10.35 -17.09
N MET A 89 -11.36 10.94 -15.89
CA MET A 89 -11.06 12.35 -15.69
C MET A 89 -9.58 12.68 -15.97
N ALA A 90 -8.68 11.78 -15.62
CA ALA A 90 -7.26 11.93 -15.92
C ALA A 90 -6.98 11.90 -17.43
N GLU A 91 -7.62 11.00 -18.17
CA GLU A 91 -7.54 10.92 -19.65
C GLU A 91 -8.09 12.19 -20.32
N GLN A 92 -9.06 12.85 -19.72
CA GLN A 92 -9.68 14.08 -20.21
C GLN A 92 -9.00 15.36 -19.73
N ASP A 93 -7.89 15.24 -18.97
CA ASP A 93 -7.20 16.38 -18.32
C ASP A 93 -8.14 17.23 -17.43
N ALA A 94 -9.09 16.57 -16.76
CA ALA A 94 -10.16 17.18 -15.98
C ALA A 94 -10.04 16.96 -14.47
N LEU A 95 -8.87 16.54 -13.98
CA LEU A 95 -8.66 16.30 -12.54
C LEU A 95 -8.67 17.60 -11.74
N PRO A 96 -9.44 17.68 -10.62
CA PRO A 96 -9.45 18.83 -9.73
C PRO A 96 -8.22 18.78 -8.80
N LEU A 97 -7.04 19.10 -9.32
CA LEU A 97 -5.75 18.93 -8.62
C LEU A 97 -5.68 19.67 -7.29
N ASP A 98 -6.29 20.85 -7.17
CA ASP A 98 -6.33 21.60 -5.92
C ASP A 98 -7.16 20.91 -4.83
N GLU A 99 -8.23 20.19 -5.21
CA GLU A 99 -9.02 19.38 -4.29
C GLU A 99 -8.21 18.17 -3.84
N ILE A 100 -7.50 17.52 -4.77
CA ILE A 100 -6.65 16.36 -4.50
C ILE A 100 -5.52 16.72 -3.53
N VAL A 101 -4.88 17.88 -3.70
CA VAL A 101 -3.83 18.34 -2.76
C VAL A 101 -4.39 18.60 -1.37
N ARG A 102 -5.57 19.21 -1.25
CA ARG A 102 -6.22 19.43 0.05
C ARG A 102 -6.59 18.08 0.72
N GLU A 103 -7.13 17.16 -0.06
CA GLU A 103 -7.49 15.83 0.45
C GLU A 103 -6.27 15.03 0.93
N LEU A 104 -5.16 15.10 0.19
CA LEU A 104 -3.90 14.48 0.59
C LEU A 104 -3.43 15.00 1.96
N ASP A 105 -3.49 16.31 2.17
CA ASP A 105 -3.11 16.92 3.45
C ASP A 105 -4.11 16.55 4.57
N CYS A 106 -5.42 16.53 4.29
CA CYS A 106 -6.43 16.09 5.25
C CYS A 106 -6.24 14.62 5.65
N GLN A 107 -5.98 13.72 4.70
CA GLN A 107 -5.74 12.32 4.99
C GLN A 107 -4.44 12.11 5.79
N PHE A 108 -3.38 12.85 5.47
CA PHE A 108 -2.13 12.80 6.24
C PHE A 108 -2.31 13.26 7.68
N ASN A 109 -2.99 14.39 7.90
CA ASN A 109 -3.26 14.89 9.24
C ASN A 109 -4.15 13.92 10.03
N ARG A 110 -5.18 13.37 9.40
CA ARG A 110 -6.02 12.34 10.02
C ARG A 110 -5.23 11.08 10.37
N PHE A 111 -4.25 10.68 9.53
CA PHE A 111 -3.35 9.59 9.85
C PHE A 111 -2.58 9.86 11.15
N VAL A 112 -2.00 11.05 11.27
CA VAL A 112 -1.25 11.45 12.47
C VAL A 112 -2.16 11.45 13.70
N ASP A 113 -3.38 11.95 13.59
CA ASP A 113 -4.35 11.97 14.67
C ASP A 113 -4.73 10.55 15.15
N VAL A 114 -4.94 9.62 14.22
CA VAL A 114 -5.39 8.25 14.51
C VAL A 114 -4.25 7.37 15.03
N PHE A 115 -3.08 7.43 14.37
CA PHE A 115 -1.94 6.56 14.70
C PHE A 115 -0.99 7.17 15.74
N GLY A 116 -1.09 8.49 16.04
CA GLY A 116 -0.24 9.21 16.98
C GLY A 116 1.21 9.36 16.51
N ARG A 117 1.47 9.16 15.23
CA ARG A 117 2.78 9.27 14.58
C ARG A 117 2.63 9.53 13.09
N GLU A 118 3.67 10.03 12.44
CA GLU A 118 3.70 10.15 10.98
C GLU A 118 3.79 8.79 10.30
N PRO A 119 3.25 8.65 9.06
CA PRO A 119 3.38 7.41 8.28
C PRO A 119 4.84 7.16 7.91
N THR A 120 5.23 5.88 7.77
CA THR A 120 6.58 5.52 7.29
C THR A 120 6.75 5.79 5.80
N HIS A 121 5.65 5.72 5.05
CA HIS A 121 5.62 5.94 3.60
C HIS A 121 4.18 6.25 3.15
N ILE A 122 4.04 6.61 1.88
CA ILE A 122 2.76 6.85 1.22
C ILE A 122 2.67 5.96 -0.02
N ASP A 123 1.56 5.29 -0.17
CA ASP A 123 1.09 4.67 -1.39
C ASP A 123 -0.36 5.07 -1.65
N SER A 124 -1.13 4.34 -2.44
CA SER A 124 -2.55 4.67 -2.61
C SER A 124 -3.41 3.50 -3.05
N HIS A 125 -4.67 3.54 -2.66
CA HIS A 125 -5.69 2.61 -3.12
C HIS A 125 -5.85 2.69 -4.64
N HIS A 126 -5.78 1.53 -5.30
CA HIS A 126 -5.77 1.40 -6.76
C HIS A 126 -4.65 2.20 -7.45
N HIS A 127 -3.55 2.50 -6.79
CA HIS A 127 -2.38 3.19 -7.34
C HIS A 127 -2.67 4.57 -7.96
N VAL A 128 -3.68 5.29 -7.46
CA VAL A 128 -4.08 6.61 -8.01
C VAL A 128 -2.96 7.64 -7.92
N HIS A 129 -2.00 7.50 -6.97
CA HIS A 129 -0.84 8.37 -6.89
C HIS A 129 0.11 8.22 -8.09
N MET A 130 0.01 7.12 -8.86
CA MET A 130 0.80 6.90 -10.08
C MET A 130 0.11 7.43 -11.36
N ILE A 131 -1.04 8.10 -11.24
CA ILE A 131 -1.60 8.89 -12.34
C ILE A 131 -0.63 10.05 -12.63
N PRO A 132 -0.14 10.25 -13.87
CA PRO A 132 0.92 11.21 -14.17
C PRO A 132 0.69 12.62 -13.66
N ALA A 133 -0.56 13.10 -13.65
CA ALA A 133 -0.91 14.43 -13.12
C ALA A 133 -0.93 14.49 -11.58
N ILE A 134 -1.14 13.36 -10.89
CA ILE A 134 -1.19 13.26 -9.43
C ILE A 134 0.20 12.94 -8.84
N PHE A 135 0.99 12.15 -9.56
CA PHE A 135 2.28 11.66 -9.09
C PHE A 135 3.19 12.77 -8.53
N PRO A 136 3.46 13.89 -9.25
CA PRO A 136 4.34 14.94 -8.74
C PRO A 136 3.79 15.59 -7.47
N LEU A 137 2.47 15.69 -7.31
CA LEU A 137 1.84 16.28 -6.13
C LEU A 137 2.11 15.43 -4.89
N VAL A 138 1.94 14.11 -5.01
CA VAL A 138 2.17 13.16 -3.90
C VAL A 138 3.67 13.03 -3.61
N ALA A 139 4.52 12.97 -4.65
CA ALA A 139 5.97 12.85 -4.49
C ALA A 139 6.58 14.09 -3.80
N GLU A 140 6.21 15.30 -4.22
CA GLU A 140 6.64 16.54 -3.56
C GLU A 140 6.08 16.66 -2.14
N PHE A 141 4.86 16.17 -1.90
CA PHE A 141 4.29 16.11 -0.56
C PHE A 141 5.09 15.16 0.34
N ALA A 142 5.35 13.93 -0.11
CA ALA A 142 6.15 12.93 0.62
C ALA A 142 7.55 13.47 0.94
N LYS A 143 8.21 14.10 -0.03
CA LYS A 143 9.51 14.75 0.15
C LYS A 143 9.49 15.85 1.20
N ARG A 144 8.47 16.74 1.19
CA ARG A 144 8.32 17.80 2.21
C ARG A 144 8.09 17.23 3.61
N LYS A 145 7.37 16.10 3.72
CA LYS A 145 7.11 15.41 4.98
C LYS A 145 8.27 14.51 5.42
N GLY A 146 9.26 14.28 4.57
CA GLY A 146 10.39 13.39 4.86
C GLY A 146 10.01 11.91 4.95
N VAL A 147 8.94 11.50 4.25
CA VAL A 147 8.46 10.12 4.21
C VAL A 147 8.74 9.49 2.84
N ALA A 148 8.92 8.16 2.82
CA ALA A 148 9.10 7.42 1.58
C ALA A 148 7.78 7.32 0.78
N MET A 149 7.88 6.87 -0.47
CA MET A 149 6.70 6.65 -1.33
C MET A 149 6.90 5.38 -2.15
N ARG A 150 5.83 4.62 -2.36
CA ARG A 150 5.78 3.55 -3.38
C ARG A 150 5.95 4.15 -4.77
N VAL A 151 6.85 3.58 -5.55
CA VAL A 151 7.06 3.99 -6.96
C VAL A 151 7.19 2.75 -7.84
N ASP A 152 6.26 2.59 -8.77
CA ASP A 152 6.41 1.63 -9.85
C ASP A 152 7.11 2.31 -11.06
N ARG A 153 8.37 2.00 -11.23
CA ARG A 153 9.20 2.58 -12.30
C ARG A 153 8.88 2.04 -13.69
N GLU A 154 8.01 1.02 -13.78
CA GLU A 154 7.54 0.46 -15.05
C GLU A 154 6.30 1.23 -15.59
N VAL A 155 5.66 2.05 -14.76
CA VAL A 155 4.56 2.93 -15.19
C VAL A 155 5.08 4.01 -16.12
N ARG A 156 4.57 4.01 -17.35
CA ARG A 156 5.00 4.98 -18.37
C ARG A 156 4.43 6.37 -18.09
N GLY A 157 5.23 7.39 -18.38
CA GLY A 157 4.77 8.79 -18.32
C GLY A 157 4.81 9.41 -16.92
N LEU A 158 5.35 8.73 -15.92
CA LEU A 158 5.59 9.35 -14.62
C LEU A 158 6.66 10.42 -14.76
N PRO A 159 6.43 11.63 -14.22
CA PRO A 159 7.45 12.66 -14.12
C PRO A 159 8.64 12.21 -13.26
N ASP A 160 9.83 12.67 -13.60
CA ASP A 160 11.04 12.42 -12.79
C ASP A 160 11.00 13.35 -11.55
N VAL A 161 10.57 12.81 -10.44
CA VAL A 161 10.56 13.49 -9.13
C VAL A 161 11.36 12.64 -8.15
N ALA A 162 12.43 13.22 -7.60
CA ALA A 162 13.25 12.55 -6.61
C ALA A 162 12.47 12.40 -5.29
N VAL A 163 12.17 11.16 -4.91
CA VAL A 163 11.54 10.77 -3.64
C VAL A 163 12.18 9.48 -3.14
N THR A 164 12.26 9.31 -1.82
CA THR A 164 12.75 8.06 -1.22
C THR A 164 11.78 6.93 -1.56
N SER A 165 12.27 5.87 -2.19
CA SER A 165 11.49 4.69 -2.61
C SER A 165 12.40 3.47 -2.72
N THR A 166 11.81 2.28 -2.76
CA THR A 166 12.53 1.06 -3.18
C THR A 166 13.02 1.18 -4.63
N GLU A 167 14.05 0.43 -4.98
CA GLU A 167 14.54 0.34 -6.37
C GLU A 167 13.54 -0.41 -7.26
N GLY A 168 12.92 -1.48 -6.72
CA GLY A 168 11.87 -2.26 -7.36
C GLY A 168 10.55 -2.22 -6.60
N PHE A 169 9.45 -2.34 -7.34
CA PHE A 169 8.10 -2.57 -6.84
C PHE A 169 7.44 -3.67 -7.65
N SER A 170 6.68 -4.53 -7.00
CA SER A 170 5.88 -5.56 -7.69
C SER A 170 4.48 -5.66 -7.14
N SER A 171 3.50 -5.54 -8.02
CA SER A 171 2.09 -5.85 -7.79
C SER A 171 1.69 -7.24 -8.30
N ALA A 172 2.66 -8.07 -8.70
CA ALA A 172 2.39 -9.34 -9.37
C ALA A 172 1.92 -10.46 -8.41
N PHE A 173 2.14 -10.30 -7.09
CA PHE A 173 1.56 -11.21 -6.09
C PHE A 173 0.09 -10.85 -5.85
N TYR A 174 -0.72 -11.04 -6.91
CA TYR A 174 -2.13 -10.66 -6.99
C TYR A 174 -2.85 -11.50 -8.04
N GLY A 175 -4.14 -11.77 -7.86
CA GLY A 175 -4.98 -12.49 -8.81
C GLY A 175 -5.50 -13.82 -8.24
N ASP A 176 -5.87 -14.75 -9.11
CA ASP A 176 -6.52 -16.00 -8.69
C ASP A 176 -5.52 -17.13 -8.38
N ASP A 177 -4.33 -17.07 -8.98
CA ASP A 177 -3.31 -18.14 -8.89
C ASP A 177 -2.24 -17.79 -7.84
N ILE A 178 -2.66 -17.51 -6.61
CA ILE A 178 -1.76 -17.18 -5.50
C ILE A 178 -1.13 -18.43 -4.92
N ASP A 179 0.18 -18.52 -5.05
CA ASP A 179 1.00 -19.55 -4.40
C ASP A 179 2.40 -19.04 -4.04
N GLU A 180 3.17 -19.86 -3.34
CA GLU A 180 4.55 -19.55 -2.95
C GLU A 180 5.46 -19.38 -4.18
N ALA A 181 5.25 -20.18 -5.24
CA ALA A 181 6.06 -20.11 -6.45
C ALA A 181 5.90 -18.75 -7.16
N LEU A 182 4.69 -18.18 -7.17
CA LEU A 182 4.43 -16.84 -7.69
C LEU A 182 5.21 -15.78 -6.90
N PHE A 183 5.20 -15.85 -5.55
CA PHE A 183 5.96 -14.94 -4.72
C PHE A 183 7.47 -15.03 -4.99
N LEU A 184 8.01 -16.25 -5.06
CA LEU A 184 9.43 -16.48 -5.32
C LEU A 184 9.85 -16.01 -6.72
N LYS A 185 8.98 -16.16 -7.72
CA LYS A 185 9.21 -15.63 -9.07
C LYS A 185 9.35 -14.12 -9.08
N VAL A 186 8.62 -13.40 -8.21
CA VAL A 186 8.76 -11.94 -8.06
C VAL A 186 10.17 -11.60 -7.53
N LEU A 187 10.66 -12.32 -6.52
CA LEU A 187 12.01 -12.13 -6.00
C LEU A 187 13.08 -12.42 -7.04
N ASP A 188 12.96 -13.51 -7.77
CA ASP A 188 13.90 -13.91 -8.81
C ASP A 188 13.94 -12.88 -9.95
N ALA A 189 12.79 -12.28 -10.31
CA ALA A 189 12.71 -11.22 -11.32
C ALA A 189 13.40 -9.92 -10.87
N SER A 190 13.23 -9.52 -9.62
CA SER A 190 13.89 -8.36 -9.05
C SER A 190 15.41 -8.57 -8.97
N ALA A 191 15.85 -9.74 -8.51
CA ALA A 191 17.26 -10.11 -8.48
C ALA A 191 17.91 -10.09 -9.87
N ALA A 192 17.19 -10.55 -10.90
CA ALA A 192 17.66 -10.53 -12.29
C ALA A 192 17.83 -9.09 -12.84
N LYS A 193 17.06 -8.12 -12.33
CA LYS A 193 17.21 -6.69 -12.63
C LYS A 193 18.36 -6.03 -11.84
N GLY A 194 18.89 -6.71 -10.81
CA GLY A 194 19.93 -6.18 -9.94
C GLY A 194 19.40 -5.19 -8.89
N GLU A 195 18.13 -5.20 -8.60
CA GLU A 195 17.49 -4.33 -7.59
C GLU A 195 17.95 -4.73 -6.20
N ARG A 196 18.35 -3.78 -5.39
CA ARG A 196 18.86 -3.97 -4.03
C ARG A 196 17.80 -3.77 -2.96
N SER A 197 16.70 -3.17 -3.32
CA SER A 197 15.50 -3.03 -2.49
C SER A 197 14.25 -3.29 -3.33
N LEU A 198 13.36 -4.13 -2.81
CA LEU A 198 12.11 -4.51 -3.46
C LEU A 198 10.94 -4.33 -2.50
N GLU A 199 9.87 -3.70 -2.95
CA GLU A 199 8.56 -3.76 -2.32
C GLU A 199 7.67 -4.77 -3.05
N VAL A 200 7.06 -5.70 -2.30
CA VAL A 200 6.01 -6.60 -2.80
C VAL A 200 4.69 -6.21 -2.15
N MET A 201 3.72 -5.84 -2.98
CA MET A 201 2.35 -5.53 -2.56
C MET A 201 1.58 -6.82 -2.25
N ALA A 202 0.81 -6.82 -1.17
CA ALA A 202 -0.07 -7.91 -0.78
C ALA A 202 -1.36 -7.41 -0.12
N HIS A 203 -2.37 -8.29 -0.01
CA HIS A 203 -3.68 -7.97 0.59
C HIS A 203 -4.18 -9.10 1.52
N PRO A 204 -3.38 -9.64 2.44
CA PRO A 204 -3.80 -10.76 3.29
C PRO A 204 -4.99 -10.38 4.17
N ALA A 205 -6.04 -11.20 4.21
CA ALA A 205 -7.20 -10.93 5.04
C ALA A 205 -7.88 -12.21 5.52
N PHE A 206 -8.51 -12.14 6.70
CA PHE A 206 -9.63 -13.01 7.01
C PHE A 206 -10.90 -12.43 6.38
N VAL A 207 -11.71 -13.29 5.77
CA VAL A 207 -12.92 -12.86 5.05
C VAL A 207 -14.04 -12.55 6.03
N ASP A 208 -14.40 -11.28 6.11
CA ASP A 208 -15.60 -10.78 6.82
C ASP A 208 -16.66 -10.23 5.84
N ASN A 209 -17.71 -9.64 6.36
CA ASN A 209 -18.83 -9.12 5.56
C ASN A 209 -18.41 -7.92 4.66
N ILE A 210 -17.37 -7.20 5.02
CA ILE A 210 -16.87 -6.07 4.23
C ILE A 210 -15.97 -6.59 3.12
N VAL A 211 -14.99 -7.46 3.44
CA VAL A 211 -14.09 -8.09 2.46
C VAL A 211 -14.89 -8.86 1.41
N ARG A 212 -15.99 -9.52 1.79
CA ARG A 212 -16.88 -10.25 0.84
C ARG A 212 -17.51 -9.39 -0.24
N LYS A 213 -17.58 -8.06 -0.04
CA LYS A 213 -18.11 -7.13 -1.06
C LYS A 213 -17.04 -6.73 -2.08
N SER A 214 -15.78 -7.01 -1.80
CA SER A 214 -14.69 -6.77 -2.74
C SER A 214 -14.70 -7.78 -3.88
N ALA A 215 -14.43 -7.34 -5.09
CA ALA A 215 -14.17 -8.24 -6.21
C ALA A 215 -12.92 -9.12 -5.95
N TYR A 216 -11.95 -8.60 -5.21
CA TYR A 216 -10.77 -9.32 -4.75
C TYR A 216 -10.99 -9.79 -3.30
N CYS A 217 -11.66 -10.91 -3.13
CA CYS A 217 -12.08 -11.42 -1.82
C CYS A 217 -11.31 -12.71 -1.44
N TRP A 218 -11.58 -13.80 -2.13
CA TRP A 218 -11.04 -15.12 -1.78
C TRP A 218 -9.52 -15.25 -1.94
N PRO A 219 -8.88 -14.64 -2.94
CA PRO A 219 -7.43 -14.68 -3.04
C PRO A 219 -6.70 -14.08 -1.83
N ARG A 220 -7.32 -13.17 -1.08
CA ARG A 220 -6.75 -12.61 0.16
C ARG A 220 -6.47 -13.68 1.24
N LEU A 221 -7.27 -14.77 1.28
CA LEU A 221 -6.99 -15.91 2.16
C LEU A 221 -5.78 -16.69 1.67
N ALA A 222 -5.67 -16.93 0.36
CA ALA A 222 -4.50 -17.61 -0.21
C ALA A 222 -3.23 -16.78 0.01
N GLU A 223 -3.29 -15.46 -0.15
CA GLU A 223 -2.17 -14.58 0.22
C GLU A 223 -1.79 -14.74 1.70
N LEU A 224 -2.77 -14.76 2.61
CA LEU A 224 -2.51 -14.95 4.04
C LEU A 224 -1.80 -16.29 4.32
N ASP A 225 -2.28 -17.38 3.71
CA ASP A 225 -1.68 -18.71 3.87
C ASP A 225 -0.24 -18.73 3.37
N VAL A 226 0.03 -18.16 2.19
CA VAL A 226 1.39 -18.09 1.63
C VAL A 226 2.28 -17.20 2.50
N LEU A 227 1.83 -16.01 2.87
CA LEU A 227 2.63 -15.03 3.62
C LEU A 227 2.96 -15.47 5.06
N THR A 228 2.21 -16.44 5.61
CA THR A 228 2.45 -17.05 6.93
C THR A 228 3.18 -18.39 6.86
N SER A 229 3.53 -18.85 5.66
CA SER A 229 4.23 -20.12 5.44
C SER A 229 5.67 -20.03 5.95
N ALA A 230 6.09 -21.05 6.71
CA ALA A 230 7.46 -21.16 7.19
C ALA A 230 8.47 -21.42 6.05
N SER A 231 8.05 -22.12 5.00
CA SER A 231 8.85 -22.36 3.79
C SER A 231 9.18 -21.06 3.06
N LEU A 232 8.20 -20.15 2.92
CA LEU A 232 8.43 -18.85 2.28
C LEU A 232 9.48 -18.04 3.00
N LYS A 233 9.39 -17.95 4.33
CA LYS A 233 10.36 -17.18 5.13
C LYS A 233 11.80 -17.72 4.94
N TYR A 234 11.95 -19.02 4.88
CA TYR A 234 13.23 -19.67 4.63
C TYR A 234 13.72 -19.39 3.19
N ALA A 235 12.84 -19.54 2.19
CA ALA A 235 13.17 -19.35 0.78
C ALA A 235 13.55 -17.88 0.43
N ILE A 236 13.00 -16.90 1.16
CA ILE A 236 13.38 -15.48 1.07
C ILE A 236 14.85 -15.31 1.49
N ALA A 237 15.22 -15.86 2.66
CA ALA A 237 16.58 -15.76 3.18
C ALA A 237 17.60 -16.48 2.27
N GLU A 238 17.26 -17.67 1.73
CA GLU A 238 18.11 -18.39 0.77
C GLU A 238 18.38 -17.60 -0.51
N ARG A 239 17.48 -16.69 -0.90
CA ARG A 239 17.65 -15.80 -2.06
C ARG A 239 18.44 -14.52 -1.73
N GLY A 240 18.97 -14.43 -0.51
CA GLY A 240 19.77 -13.27 -0.09
C GLY A 240 18.95 -12.01 0.15
N TYR A 241 17.68 -12.15 0.54
CA TYR A 241 16.85 -11.03 0.98
C TYR A 241 16.75 -10.99 2.50
N SER A 242 16.82 -9.79 3.07
CA SER A 242 16.46 -9.49 4.45
C SER A 242 15.15 -8.71 4.49
N LEU A 243 14.26 -9.11 5.39
CA LEU A 243 13.00 -8.43 5.62
C LEU A 243 13.23 -7.12 6.36
N GLY A 244 12.63 -6.04 5.86
CA GLY A 244 12.68 -4.72 6.49
C GLY A 244 11.48 -3.85 6.14
N THR A 245 11.57 -2.58 6.46
CA THR A 245 10.50 -1.58 6.29
C THR A 245 11.01 -0.39 5.48
N PHE A 246 10.14 0.56 5.16
CA PHE A 246 10.54 1.82 4.53
C PHE A 246 11.44 2.71 5.40
N ARG A 247 11.64 2.38 6.70
CA ARG A 247 12.61 3.06 7.56
C ARG A 247 14.05 2.63 7.29
N ASP A 248 14.22 1.55 6.55
CA ASP A 248 15.53 0.95 6.23
C ASP A 248 16.07 1.41 4.86
N LEU A 249 15.35 2.34 4.18
CA LEU A 249 15.75 3.02 2.93
C LEU A 249 16.62 4.30 3.16
#